data_de6628ce2a38496fa4af1ec0f7ff1e62
#
_entry.id   de6628ce2a38496fa4af1ec0f7ff1e62
#
_cell.length_a   1.000
_cell.length_b   1.000
_cell.length_c   1.000
_cell.angle_alpha   90.00
_cell.angle_beta   90.00
_cell.angle_gamma   90.00
#
_symmetry.space_group_name_H-M   'P 1'
#
loop_
_entity.id
_entity.type
_entity.pdbx_description
1 polymer ?
#
loop_
_entity_poly.entity_id
_entity_poly.type
_entity_poly.pdbx_seq_one_letter_code
_entity_poly.pdbx_strand_id
1 'polypeptide(L)' 'MIEKQPTYRIEIKNSGQPPNQNYGWKIYQNSDVLPILHSQQFFVSRMAGLADANRSRRQLVDIDMRNQTTNEP' A
#
# COMPACT_ATOMS: atom_id res chain seq x y z
N MET A 1 15.38 16.70 -17.35
CA MET A 1 13.99 16.29 -17.18
C MET A 1 13.82 15.46 -15.91
N ILE A 2 12.83 15.79 -15.12
CA ILE A 2 12.60 15.10 -13.87
C ILE A 2 11.63 13.96 -14.12
N GLU A 3 12.05 12.77 -13.78
CA GLU A 3 11.20 11.63 -13.90
C GLU A 3 10.20 11.62 -12.75
N LYS A 4 8.97 11.36 -13.11
CA LYS A 4 7.93 11.24 -12.10
C LYS A 4 8.07 9.93 -11.36
N GLN A 5 8.25 10.03 -10.06
CA GLN A 5 8.22 8.84 -9.24
C GLN A 5 6.78 8.36 -9.10
N PRO A 6 6.58 7.05 -9.07
CA PRO A 6 5.24 6.55 -8.84
C PRO A 6 4.72 6.94 -7.47
N THR A 7 3.44 7.20 -7.41
CA THR A 7 2.76 7.49 -6.16
C THR A 7 1.94 6.26 -5.76
N TYR A 8 1.80 6.07 -4.45
CA TYR A 8 1.06 4.93 -3.94
C TYR A 8 -0.05 5.43 -3.05
N ARG A 9 -1.26 4.99 -3.34
CA ARG A 9 -2.46 5.38 -2.64
C ARG A 9 -2.97 4.21 -1.82
N ILE A 10 -3.24 4.45 -0.55
CA ILE A 10 -3.73 3.43 0.37
C ILE A 10 -5.23 3.56 0.52
N GLU A 11 -5.93 2.44 0.43
CA GLU A 11 -7.34 2.36 0.71
C GLU A 11 -7.58 1.39 1.86
N ILE A 12 -8.24 1.86 2.92
CA ILE A 12 -8.60 1.02 4.06
C ILE A 12 -10.07 0.67 3.93
N LYS A 13 -10.37 -0.61 4.07
CA LYS A 13 -11.74 -1.07 3.92
C LYS A 13 -12.13 -1.92 5.13
N ASN A 14 -13.30 -1.63 5.69
CA ASN A 14 -13.88 -2.43 6.75
C ASN A 14 -14.87 -3.40 6.12
N SER A 15 -14.60 -4.69 6.26
CA SER A 15 -15.46 -5.71 5.69
C SER A 15 -16.27 -6.47 6.75
N GLY A 16 -16.13 -6.11 8.02
CA GLY A 16 -16.91 -6.70 9.10
C GLY A 16 -17.94 -5.73 9.64
N GLN A 17 -18.73 -6.22 10.58
CA GLN A 17 -19.70 -5.40 11.28
C GLN A 17 -19.42 -5.46 12.78
N PRO A 18 -19.73 -4.38 13.51
CA PRO A 18 -19.54 -4.40 14.95
C PRO A 18 -20.31 -5.57 15.58
N PRO A 19 -19.73 -6.20 16.61
CA PRO A 19 -18.44 -5.89 17.22
C PRO A 19 -17.24 -6.50 16.51
N ASN A 20 -17.45 -7.26 15.44
CA ASN A 20 -16.38 -7.99 14.75
C ASN A 20 -15.97 -7.25 13.49
N GLN A 21 -15.21 -6.19 13.67
CA GLN A 21 -14.71 -5.40 12.53
C GLN A 21 -13.42 -5.98 12.01
N ASN A 22 -13.32 -6.04 10.68
CA ASN A 22 -12.14 -6.53 9.98
C ASN A 22 -11.68 -5.49 8.99
N TYR A 23 -10.49 -4.96 9.19
CA TYR A 23 -9.93 -3.93 8.33
C TYR A 23 -8.85 -4.52 7.44
N GLY A 24 -9.04 -4.37 6.15
CA GLY A 24 -8.01 -4.71 5.18
C GLY A 24 -7.59 -3.47 4.43
N TRP A 25 -6.47 -3.56 3.73
CA TRP A 25 -5.99 -2.42 2.94
C TRP A 25 -5.57 -2.88 1.55
N LYS A 26 -5.63 -1.93 0.63
CA LYS A 26 -5.13 -2.09 -0.72
C LYS A 26 -4.27 -0.90 -1.07
N ILE A 27 -3.25 -1.13 -1.87
CA ILE A 27 -2.37 -0.08 -2.34
C ILE A 27 -2.48 -0.01 -3.85
N TYR A 28 -2.72 1.19 -4.35
CA TYR A 28 -2.84 1.46 -5.78
C TYR A 28 -1.67 2.32 -6.23
N GLN A 29 -1.16 2.02 -7.40
CA GLN A 29 -0.07 2.79 -7.98
C GLN A 29 -0.64 3.83 -8.93
N ASN A 30 -0.26 5.09 -8.73
CA ASN A 30 -0.71 6.21 -9.56
C ASN A 30 -2.24 6.27 -9.56
N SER A 31 -2.84 6.34 -10.75
CA SER A 31 -4.29 6.38 -10.89
C SER A 31 -4.87 5.05 -11.35
N ASP A 32 -4.12 3.98 -11.19
CA ASP A 32 -4.60 2.67 -11.60
C ASP A 32 -5.83 2.27 -10.80
N VAL A 33 -6.71 1.52 -11.45
CA VAL A 33 -7.94 1.07 -10.81
C VAL A 33 -7.77 -0.27 -10.12
N LEU A 34 -6.72 -1.00 -10.45
CA LEU A 34 -6.44 -2.29 -9.83
C LEU A 34 -5.31 -2.11 -8.81
N PRO A 35 -5.46 -2.72 -7.62
CA PRO A 35 -4.41 -2.62 -6.61
C PRO A 35 -3.19 -3.45 -7.01
N ILE A 36 -2.01 -2.97 -6.63
CA ILE A 36 -0.79 -3.72 -6.84
C ILE A 36 -0.42 -4.54 -5.61
N LEU A 37 -1.05 -4.25 -4.48
CA LEU A 37 -0.77 -4.97 -3.24
C LEU A 37 -1.99 -4.88 -2.34
N HIS A 38 -2.22 -5.89 -1.55
CA HIS A 38 -3.28 -5.89 -0.57
C HIS A 38 -2.81 -6.59 0.69
N SER A 39 -3.54 -6.37 1.80
CA SER A 39 -3.16 -6.98 3.07
C SER A 39 -3.33 -8.49 3.01
N GLN A 40 -2.41 -9.18 3.66
CA GLN A 40 -2.45 -10.64 3.75
C GLN A 40 -3.41 -11.11 4.84
N GLN A 41 -3.78 -10.21 5.75
CA GLN A 41 -4.63 -10.54 6.87
C GLN A 41 -5.51 -9.34 7.17
N PHE A 42 -6.52 -9.57 8.00
CA PHE A 42 -7.39 -8.50 8.47
C PHE A 42 -6.94 -8.05 9.85
N PHE A 43 -7.24 -6.81 10.16
CA PHE A 43 -6.86 -6.18 11.41
C PHE A 43 -8.12 -5.79 12.16
N VAL A 44 -8.05 -5.85 13.50
CA VAL A 44 -9.22 -5.55 14.32
C VAL A 44 -9.44 -4.06 14.49
N SER A 45 -8.44 -3.23 14.17
CA SER A 45 -8.60 -1.79 14.24
C SER A 45 -8.10 -1.14 12.97
N ARG A 46 -8.70 0.01 12.65
CA ARG A 46 -8.30 0.77 11.48
C ARG A 46 -6.85 1.24 11.59
N MET A 47 -6.44 1.62 12.80
CA MET A 47 -5.07 2.10 12.99
C MET A 47 -4.04 1.01 12.75
N ALA A 48 -4.34 -0.21 13.20
CA ALA A 48 -3.43 -1.32 12.96
C ALA A 48 -3.32 -1.62 11.46
N GLY A 49 -4.44 -1.61 10.76
CA GLY A 49 -4.43 -1.83 9.32
C GLY A 49 -3.67 -0.73 8.59
N LEU A 50 -3.88 0.52 9.00
CA LEU A 50 -3.20 1.64 8.37
C LEU A 50 -1.68 1.60 8.62
N ALA A 51 -1.27 1.21 9.82
CA ALA A 51 0.15 1.09 10.14
C ALA A 51 0.81 0.04 9.26
N ASP A 52 0.16 -1.09 9.07
CA ASP A 52 0.68 -2.13 8.20
C ASP A 52 0.73 -1.67 6.75
N ALA A 53 -0.29 -0.96 6.30
CA ALA A 53 -0.34 -0.44 4.94
C ALA A 53 0.78 0.56 4.70
N ASN A 54 1.03 1.43 5.66
CA ASN A 54 2.11 2.42 5.52
C ASN A 54 3.48 1.75 5.46
N ARG A 55 3.67 0.70 6.25
CA ARG A 55 4.92 -0.05 6.20
C ARG A 55 5.10 -0.71 4.83
N SER A 56 4.05 -1.30 4.30
CA SER A 56 4.10 -1.94 2.99
C SER A 56 4.35 -0.93 1.89
N ARG A 57 3.72 0.24 1.97
CA ARG A 57 3.94 1.29 0.99
C ARG A 57 5.39 1.75 1.02
N ARG A 58 5.97 1.88 2.21
CA ARG A 58 7.37 2.27 2.34
C ARG A 58 8.30 1.26 1.67
N GLN A 59 7.98 -0.01 1.81
CA GLN A 59 8.77 -1.05 1.15
C GLN A 59 8.68 -0.95 -0.36
N LEU A 60 7.50 -0.63 -0.90
CA LEU A 60 7.35 -0.44 -2.33
C LEU A 60 8.18 0.73 -2.84
N VAL A 61 8.19 1.83 -2.10
CA VAL A 61 9.00 2.98 -2.46
C VAL A 61 10.48 2.62 -2.47
N ASP A 62 10.92 1.88 -1.46
CA ASP A 62 12.33 1.45 -1.39
C ASP A 62 12.71 0.56 -2.56
N ILE A 63 11.82 -0.35 -2.94
CA ILE A 63 12.10 -1.23 -4.07
C ILE A 63 12.23 -0.42 -5.36
N ASP A 64 11.33 0.54 -5.56
CA ASP A 64 11.39 1.38 -6.75
C ASP A 64 12.68 2.17 -6.81
N MET A 65 13.11 2.71 -5.68
CA MET A 65 14.36 3.47 -5.63
C MET A 65 15.55 2.59 -5.93
N ARG A 66 15.55 1.35 -5.43
CA ARG A 66 16.63 0.40 -5.73
C ARG A 66 16.66 0.05 -7.21
N ASN A 67 15.49 -0.17 -7.79
CA ASN A 67 15.40 -0.51 -9.20
C ASN A 67 15.91 0.62 -10.07
N GLN A 68 15.63 1.85 -9.71
CA GLN A 68 16.17 2.99 -10.44
C GLN A 68 17.67 3.04 -10.35
N THR A 69 18.22 2.72 -9.20
CA THR A 69 19.67 2.74 -9.01
C THR A 69 20.35 1.62 -9.79
N THR A 70 19.77 0.42 -9.78
CA THR A 70 20.38 -0.72 -10.44
C THR A 70 20.26 -0.69 -11.96
N ASN A 71 19.39 0.15 -12.48
CA ASN A 71 19.25 0.29 -13.93
C ASN A 71 20.28 1.20 -14.55
N GLU A 72 21.16 1.72 -13.78
CA GLU A 72 22.23 2.53 -14.29
C GLU A 72 23.17 1.69 -15.15
N PRO A 73 23.50 2.15 -16.35
CA PRO A 73 24.42 1.41 -17.19
C PRO A 73 25.83 1.42 -16.64
#